data_514bc9b7879f9dbd7ab580062747051b
#
_entry.id   514bc9b7879f9dbd7ab580062747051b
#
_cell.length_a   1.000
_cell.length_b   1.000
_cell.length_c   1.000
_cell.angle_alpha   90.00
_cell.angle_beta   90.00
_cell.angle_gamma   90.00
#
_symmetry.space_group_name_H-M   'P 1'
#
loop_
_entity.id
_entity.type
_entity.pdbx_description
1 polymer ?
#
loop_
_entity_poly.entity_id
_entity_poly.type
_entity_poly.pdbx_seq_one_letter_code
_entity_poly.pdbx_strand_id
1 'polypeptide(L)'
;KTHEQLVDLAKGLKLSFNEKPASYENLHRALLTGLLSFIANKTDERNVFMAVRQQKARIFPASTLHKTNTPWVMAFEMVETSQVYLRTLAKIEPEWILLAAGDLLKHHYFEPHWSKKAGIVNAYDQISLFGLIVEPRRLINYEKVDLPAAHEIFLRDALTTGHLGISPPF
;
A
#
# COMPACT_ATOMS: atom_id res chain seq x y z
N LYS A 1 5.49 -19.65 27.82
CA LYS A 1 5.15 -18.40 28.56
C LYS A 1 4.32 -17.45 27.70
N THR A 2 4.85 -16.85 26.60
CA THR A 2 4.07 -15.91 25.73
C THR A 2 2.90 -16.59 25.02
N HIS A 3 3.08 -17.80 24.52
CA HIS A 3 2.02 -18.58 23.89
C HIS A 3 0.86 -18.86 24.87
N GLU A 4 1.16 -19.28 26.08
CA GLU A 4 0.16 -19.56 27.13
C GLU A 4 -0.65 -18.28 27.45
N GLN A 5 0.03 -17.15 27.61
CA GLN A 5 -0.62 -15.85 27.84
C GLN A 5 -1.58 -15.46 26.70
N LEU A 6 -1.20 -15.69 25.44
CA LEU A 6 -2.07 -15.44 24.29
C LEU A 6 -3.27 -16.40 24.26
N VAL A 7 -3.06 -17.68 24.60
CA VAL A 7 -4.15 -18.66 24.69
C VAL A 7 -5.15 -18.28 25.79
N ASP A 8 -4.66 -17.87 26.95
CA ASP A 8 -5.52 -17.47 28.06
C ASP A 8 -6.29 -16.19 27.74
N LEU A 9 -5.64 -15.22 27.07
CA LEU A 9 -6.30 -14.02 26.58
C LEU A 9 -7.41 -14.35 25.57
N ALA A 10 -7.12 -15.22 24.60
CA ALA A 10 -8.08 -15.66 23.60
C ALA A 10 -9.29 -16.36 24.22
N LYS A 11 -9.07 -17.23 25.22
CA LYS A 11 -10.15 -17.86 26.00
C LYS A 11 -10.98 -16.84 26.76
N GLY A 12 -10.33 -15.86 27.41
CA GLY A 12 -11.02 -14.77 28.12
C GLY A 12 -11.90 -13.92 27.19
N LEU A 13 -11.47 -13.72 25.95
CA LEU A 13 -12.22 -13.03 24.90
C LEU A 13 -13.24 -13.94 24.18
N LYS A 14 -13.38 -15.20 24.58
CA LYS A 14 -14.26 -16.21 23.95
C LYS A 14 -14.00 -16.39 22.45
N LEU A 15 -12.75 -16.25 22.02
CA LEU A 15 -12.35 -16.50 20.64
C LEU A 15 -12.24 -18.00 20.39
N SER A 16 -12.80 -18.46 19.27
CA SER A 16 -12.62 -19.84 18.80
C SER A 16 -11.25 -20.03 18.17
N PHE A 17 -10.62 -21.18 18.45
CA PHE A 17 -9.38 -21.54 17.78
C PHE A 17 -9.68 -22.20 16.42
N ASN A 18 -8.81 -21.96 15.45
CA ASN A 18 -8.90 -22.61 14.16
C ASN A 18 -8.58 -24.12 14.32
N GLU A 19 -9.42 -24.96 13.76
CA GLU A 19 -9.17 -26.43 13.68
C GLU A 19 -8.23 -26.78 12.52
N LYS A 20 -8.14 -25.90 11.51
CA LYS A 20 -7.29 -26.06 10.32
C LYS A 20 -6.24 -24.97 10.27
N PRO A 21 -5.04 -25.25 9.71
CA PRO A 21 -4.03 -24.22 9.47
C PRO A 21 -4.60 -23.07 8.66
N ALA A 22 -4.27 -21.84 9.05
CA ALA A 22 -4.62 -20.66 8.27
C ALA A 22 -3.87 -20.65 6.92
N SER A 23 -4.46 -20.04 5.90
CA SER A 23 -3.76 -19.82 4.65
C SER A 23 -2.57 -18.87 4.85
N TYR A 24 -1.59 -18.93 3.94
CA TYR A 24 -0.44 -18.01 3.94
C TYR A 24 -0.91 -16.56 4.02
N GLU A 25 -1.87 -16.18 3.17
CA GLU A 25 -2.42 -14.84 3.12
C GLU A 25 -3.02 -14.40 4.46
N ASN A 26 -3.94 -15.20 5.02
CA ASN A 26 -4.64 -14.84 6.26
C ASN A 26 -3.65 -14.68 7.43
N LEU A 27 -2.67 -15.58 7.53
CA LEU A 27 -1.63 -15.50 8.55
C LEU A 27 -0.81 -14.23 8.42
N HIS A 28 -0.30 -13.96 7.20
CA HIS A 28 0.60 -12.82 6.99
C HIS A 28 -0.13 -11.48 7.01
N ARG A 29 -1.39 -11.41 6.60
CA ARG A 29 -2.22 -10.23 6.78
C ARG A 29 -2.44 -9.90 8.25
N ALA A 30 -2.70 -10.90 9.08
CA ALA A 30 -2.83 -10.71 10.53
C ALA A 30 -1.52 -10.22 11.16
N LEU A 31 -0.36 -10.81 10.78
CA LEU A 31 0.95 -10.37 11.26
C LEU A 31 1.30 -8.96 10.79
N LEU A 32 0.91 -8.61 9.56
CA LEU A 32 1.20 -7.31 8.96
C LEU A 32 0.61 -6.14 9.75
N THR A 33 -0.54 -6.31 10.40
CA THR A 33 -1.15 -5.26 11.23
C THR A 33 -0.23 -4.78 12.37
N GLY A 34 0.63 -5.66 12.87
CA GLY A 34 1.64 -5.34 13.89
C GLY A 34 3.02 -4.99 13.32
N LEU A 35 3.24 -5.17 12.02
CA LEU A 35 4.56 -5.06 11.38
C LEU A 35 4.61 -4.01 10.26
N LEU A 36 3.66 -3.08 10.21
CA LEU A 36 3.59 -2.01 9.19
C LEU A 36 4.85 -1.14 9.14
N SER A 37 5.59 -1.04 10.24
CA SER A 37 6.87 -0.32 10.29
C SER A 37 8.07 -1.13 9.80
N PHE A 38 7.86 -2.39 9.43
CA PHE A 38 8.91 -3.32 8.99
C PHE A 38 8.68 -3.84 7.58
N ILE A 39 7.96 -3.08 6.76
CA ILE A 39 7.77 -3.40 5.35
C ILE A 39 8.84 -2.74 4.49
N ALA A 40 9.15 -3.36 3.37
CA ALA A 40 10.07 -2.81 2.39
C ALA A 40 9.69 -3.25 0.97
N ASN A 41 9.94 -2.37 -0.01
CA ASN A 41 9.81 -2.70 -1.42
C ASN A 41 11.19 -2.78 -2.08
N LYS A 42 11.27 -3.62 -3.10
CA LYS A 42 12.48 -3.79 -3.90
C LYS A 42 12.73 -2.53 -4.72
N THR A 43 13.99 -2.08 -4.76
CA THR A 43 14.44 -1.01 -5.64
C THR A 43 15.03 -1.59 -6.95
N ASP A 44 15.40 -0.72 -7.88
CA ASP A 44 16.11 -1.11 -9.12
C ASP A 44 17.55 -1.59 -8.82
N GLU A 45 18.11 -1.20 -7.68
CA GLU A 45 19.42 -1.66 -7.25
C GLU A 45 19.36 -3.14 -6.82
N ARG A 46 20.34 -3.92 -7.23
CA ARG A 46 20.40 -5.36 -6.90
C ARG A 46 20.46 -5.59 -5.39
N ASN A 47 19.51 -6.39 -4.87
CA ASN A 47 19.38 -6.76 -3.46
C ASN A 47 19.20 -5.58 -2.49
N VAL A 48 18.77 -4.42 -2.99
CA VAL A 48 18.43 -3.27 -2.16
C VAL A 48 16.92 -3.10 -2.10
N PHE A 49 16.44 -2.90 -0.91
CA PHE A 49 15.04 -2.62 -0.60
C PHE A 49 14.93 -1.24 0.04
N MET A 50 13.87 -0.54 -0.27
CA MET A 50 13.48 0.68 0.42
C MET A 50 12.48 0.31 1.52
N ALA A 51 12.87 0.48 2.75
CA ALA A 51 11.99 0.33 3.90
C ALA A 51 11.29 1.65 4.23
N VAL A 52 10.38 1.62 5.19
CA VAL A 52 9.72 2.83 5.70
C VAL A 52 10.75 3.88 6.14
N ARG A 53 10.35 5.16 6.14
CA ARG A 53 11.21 6.32 6.44
C ARG A 53 12.39 6.48 5.49
N GLN A 54 12.25 5.99 4.25
CA GLN A 54 13.29 6.08 3.20
C GLN A 54 14.60 5.36 3.57
N GLN A 55 14.54 4.34 4.44
CA GLN A 55 15.72 3.59 4.87
C GLN A 55 16.08 2.52 3.85
N LYS A 56 17.30 2.58 3.29
CA LYS A 56 17.81 1.51 2.45
C LYS A 56 18.19 0.30 3.32
N ALA A 57 17.73 -0.88 2.92
CA ALA A 57 17.97 -2.13 3.61
C ALA A 57 18.28 -3.26 2.62
N ARG A 58 18.84 -4.35 3.11
CA ARG A 58 19.14 -5.56 2.32
C ARG A 58 18.51 -6.77 2.96
N ILE A 59 18.11 -7.74 2.16
CA ILE A 59 17.73 -9.05 2.69
C ILE A 59 18.96 -9.75 3.24
N PHE A 60 18.83 -10.28 4.46
CA PHE A 60 19.92 -11.05 5.07
C PHE A 60 20.30 -12.25 4.19
N PRO A 61 21.60 -12.50 3.90
CA PRO A 61 22.03 -13.49 2.91
C PRO A 61 21.56 -14.92 3.17
N ALA A 62 21.37 -15.30 4.43
CA ALA A 62 20.85 -16.63 4.78
C ALA A 62 19.32 -16.77 4.66
N SER A 63 18.59 -15.69 4.30
CA SER A 63 17.15 -15.78 4.07
C SER A 63 16.84 -16.55 2.78
N THR A 64 15.80 -17.37 2.82
CA THR A 64 15.27 -18.07 1.64
C THR A 64 14.81 -17.10 0.53
N LEU A 65 14.40 -15.88 0.92
CA LEU A 65 13.96 -14.85 -0.02
C LEU A 65 15.13 -14.08 -0.67
N HIS A 66 16.38 -14.25 -0.21
CA HIS A 66 17.54 -13.52 -0.75
C HIS A 66 17.75 -13.72 -2.25
N LYS A 67 17.40 -14.90 -2.77
CA LYS A 67 17.55 -15.25 -4.21
C LYS A 67 16.24 -15.07 -5.01
N THR A 68 15.16 -14.66 -4.37
CA THR A 68 13.87 -14.52 -5.04
C THR A 68 13.68 -13.10 -5.55
N ASN A 69 12.90 -12.96 -6.64
CA ASN A 69 12.52 -11.65 -7.17
C ASN A 69 11.22 -11.15 -6.51
N THR A 70 11.23 -11.03 -5.18
CA THR A 70 10.05 -10.62 -4.41
C THR A 70 9.99 -9.10 -4.34
N PRO A 71 8.91 -8.46 -4.86
CA PRO A 71 8.82 -6.99 -4.89
C PRO A 71 8.57 -6.38 -3.52
N TRP A 72 7.75 -7.01 -2.69
CA TRP A 72 7.39 -6.54 -1.36
C TRP A 72 7.67 -7.59 -0.30
N VAL A 73 8.25 -7.15 0.80
CA VAL A 73 8.53 -8.00 1.96
C VAL A 73 8.10 -7.32 3.24
N MET A 74 7.69 -8.14 4.20
CA MET A 74 7.54 -7.80 5.59
C MET A 74 8.65 -8.50 6.38
N ALA A 75 9.33 -7.78 7.27
CA ALA A 75 10.36 -8.32 8.15
C ALA A 75 9.84 -8.41 9.58
N PHE A 76 10.32 -9.38 10.35
CA PHE A 76 10.08 -9.40 11.79
C PHE A 76 11.04 -8.46 12.52
N GLU A 77 12.26 -8.32 12.00
CA GLU A 77 13.28 -7.45 12.58
C GLU A 77 14.15 -6.78 11.51
N MET A 78 14.65 -5.60 11.83
CA MET A 78 15.68 -4.91 11.08
C MET A 78 16.92 -4.80 11.98
N VAL A 79 18.06 -5.29 11.50
CA VAL A 79 19.33 -5.29 12.23
C VAL A 79 20.30 -4.36 11.53
N GLU A 80 20.75 -3.34 12.24
CA GLU A 80 21.77 -2.41 11.76
C GLU A 80 23.16 -2.87 12.18
N THR A 81 24.03 -3.01 11.18
CA THR A 81 25.45 -3.29 11.36
C THR A 81 26.26 -2.29 10.52
N SER A 82 27.09 -2.72 9.58
CA SER A 82 27.62 -1.86 8.51
C SER A 82 26.54 -1.43 7.50
N GLN A 83 25.45 -2.19 7.43
CA GLN A 83 24.25 -1.94 6.62
C GLN A 83 23.04 -2.42 7.41
N VAL A 84 21.84 -1.99 6.98
CA VAL A 84 20.58 -2.48 7.55
C VAL A 84 20.18 -3.77 6.86
N TYR A 85 19.96 -4.82 7.63
CA TYR A 85 19.50 -6.12 7.16
C TYR A 85 18.09 -6.43 7.65
N LEU A 86 17.26 -6.87 6.72
CA LEU A 86 15.93 -7.41 6.98
C LEU A 86 16.05 -8.91 7.28
N ARG A 87 15.52 -9.36 8.43
CA ARG A 87 15.57 -10.76 8.87
C ARG A 87 14.17 -11.30 9.15
N THR A 88 14.04 -12.63 9.05
CA THR A 88 12.77 -13.33 9.25
C THR A 88 11.66 -12.73 8.38
N LEU A 89 11.78 -12.99 7.08
CA LEU A 89 11.01 -12.30 6.03
C LEU A 89 9.82 -13.12 5.55
N ALA A 90 8.78 -12.42 5.18
CA ALA A 90 7.67 -12.97 4.41
C ALA A 90 7.40 -12.09 3.18
N LYS A 91 7.02 -12.74 2.07
CA LYS A 91 6.49 -12.04 0.89
C LYS A 91 5.10 -11.50 1.25
N ILE A 92 4.83 -10.25 0.85
CA ILE A 92 3.52 -9.62 0.99
C ILE A 92 3.10 -8.97 -0.31
N GLU A 93 1.82 -8.61 -0.40
CA GLU A 93 1.28 -7.88 -1.54
C GLU A 93 0.88 -6.45 -1.11
N PRO A 94 1.00 -5.44 -2.01
CA PRO A 94 0.67 -4.04 -1.68
C PRO A 94 -0.76 -3.87 -1.18
N GLU A 95 -1.70 -4.63 -1.73
CA GLU A 95 -3.11 -4.60 -1.34
C GLU A 95 -3.31 -4.94 0.15
N TRP A 96 -2.48 -5.83 0.69
CA TRP A 96 -2.55 -6.18 2.11
C TRP A 96 -2.07 -5.02 2.99
N ILE A 97 -1.07 -4.26 2.51
CA ILE A 97 -0.59 -3.06 3.19
C ILE A 97 -1.69 -2.00 3.22
N LEU A 98 -2.34 -1.75 2.07
CA LEU A 98 -3.42 -0.77 1.97
C LEU A 98 -4.59 -1.10 2.91
N LEU A 99 -4.95 -2.38 3.02
CA LEU A 99 -6.01 -2.84 3.91
C LEU A 99 -5.61 -2.74 5.39
N ALA A 100 -4.38 -3.13 5.73
CA ALA A 100 -3.91 -3.17 7.11
C ALA A 100 -3.60 -1.78 7.68
N ALA A 101 -3.15 -0.84 6.85
CA ALA A 101 -2.71 0.48 7.28
C ALA A 101 -3.87 1.47 7.53
N GLY A 102 -5.01 1.31 6.82
CA GLY A 102 -6.19 2.16 7.04
C GLY A 102 -5.85 3.66 7.07
N ASP A 103 -6.20 4.33 8.17
CA ASP A 103 -6.00 5.76 8.37
C ASP A 103 -4.51 6.21 8.49
N LEU A 104 -3.57 5.27 8.55
CA LEU A 104 -2.14 5.59 8.53
C LEU A 104 -1.63 5.95 7.14
N LEU A 105 -2.41 5.66 6.09
CA LEU A 105 -2.07 5.98 4.72
C LEU A 105 -2.10 7.49 4.49
N LYS A 106 -1.13 7.97 3.71
CA LYS A 106 -1.13 9.34 3.20
C LYS A 106 -1.43 9.34 1.71
N HIS A 107 -2.35 10.18 1.31
CA HIS A 107 -2.77 10.38 -0.07
C HIS A 107 -2.19 11.67 -0.61
N HIS A 108 -1.67 11.62 -1.83
CA HIS A 108 -1.22 12.78 -2.58
C HIS A 108 -1.87 12.75 -3.96
N TYR A 109 -2.78 13.70 -4.19
CA TYR A 109 -3.52 13.81 -5.43
C TYR A 109 -2.80 14.73 -6.40
N PHE A 110 -2.65 14.32 -7.66
CA PHE A 110 -1.91 15.07 -8.66
C PHE A 110 -2.47 14.88 -10.07
N GLU A 111 -2.11 15.79 -10.98
CA GLU A 111 -2.54 15.80 -12.38
C GLU A 111 -4.08 15.66 -12.55
N PRO A 112 -4.92 16.48 -11.91
CA PRO A 112 -6.34 16.43 -12.17
C PRO A 112 -6.63 16.90 -13.61
N HIS A 113 -7.46 16.13 -14.34
CA HIS A 113 -7.74 16.37 -15.76
C HIS A 113 -9.13 15.89 -16.15
N TRP A 114 -9.73 16.56 -17.13
CA TRP A 114 -10.98 16.12 -17.74
C TRP A 114 -10.78 14.85 -18.56
N SER A 115 -11.57 13.85 -18.29
CA SER A 115 -11.62 12.59 -19.06
C SER A 115 -12.85 12.56 -19.96
N LYS A 116 -12.66 12.89 -21.24
CA LYS A 116 -13.76 12.86 -22.23
C LYS A 116 -14.44 11.49 -22.32
N LYS A 117 -13.67 10.40 -22.21
CA LYS A 117 -14.18 9.02 -22.28
C LYS A 117 -15.05 8.67 -21.07
N ALA A 118 -14.66 9.11 -19.89
CA ALA A 118 -15.36 8.80 -18.65
C ALA A 118 -16.45 9.84 -18.31
N GLY A 119 -16.41 11.04 -18.91
CA GLY A 119 -17.33 12.14 -18.61
C GLY A 119 -17.17 12.71 -17.20
N ILE A 120 -15.98 12.58 -16.60
CA ILE A 120 -15.67 13.03 -15.25
C ILE A 120 -14.25 13.61 -15.18
N VAL A 121 -13.97 14.37 -14.13
CA VAL A 121 -12.61 14.81 -13.82
C VAL A 121 -11.91 13.71 -13.03
N ASN A 122 -10.83 13.21 -13.59
CA ASN A 122 -9.94 12.23 -12.96
C ASN A 122 -8.71 12.92 -12.35
N ALA A 123 -8.11 12.27 -11.37
CA ALA A 123 -6.77 12.57 -10.89
C ALA A 123 -6.04 11.28 -10.56
N TYR A 124 -4.74 11.39 -10.30
CA TYR A 124 -3.97 10.28 -9.77
C TYR A 124 -3.79 10.46 -8.27
N ASP A 125 -3.88 9.34 -7.55
CA ASP A 125 -3.65 9.24 -6.11
C ASP A 125 -2.38 8.43 -5.89
N GLN A 126 -1.36 9.05 -5.31
CA GLN A 126 -0.18 8.38 -4.80
C GLN A 126 -0.40 8.07 -3.32
N ILE A 127 -0.32 6.80 -2.97
CA ILE A 127 -0.55 6.36 -1.59
C ILE A 127 0.76 5.95 -0.96
N SER A 128 1.05 6.49 0.21
CA SER A 128 2.27 6.18 0.95
C SER A 128 1.98 5.82 2.41
N LEU A 129 2.86 4.99 2.98
CA LEU A 129 2.85 4.61 4.38
C LEU A 129 4.22 4.92 4.99
N PHE A 130 4.26 5.78 6.01
CA PHE A 130 5.50 6.24 6.67
C PHE A 130 6.60 6.69 5.70
N GLY A 131 6.21 7.35 4.60
CA GLY A 131 7.11 7.83 3.56
C GLY A 131 7.53 6.79 2.50
N LEU A 132 7.08 5.54 2.61
CA LEU A 132 7.25 4.53 1.59
C LEU A 132 6.05 4.55 0.63
N ILE A 133 6.29 4.71 -0.66
CA ILE A 133 5.24 4.68 -1.68
C ILE A 133 4.76 3.25 -1.85
N VAL A 134 3.48 3.01 -1.55
CA VAL A 134 2.83 1.70 -1.69
C VAL A 134 2.13 1.59 -3.04
N GLU A 135 1.40 2.63 -3.42
CA GLU A 135 0.73 2.74 -4.73
C GLU A 135 1.17 4.06 -5.39
N PRO A 136 1.95 4.01 -6.47
CA PRO A 136 2.51 5.23 -7.05
C PRO A 136 1.51 6.05 -7.87
N ARG A 137 0.50 5.40 -8.48
CA ARG A 137 -0.38 6.09 -9.43
C ARG A 137 -1.71 5.36 -9.61
N ARG A 138 -2.66 5.60 -8.73
CA ARG A 138 -4.02 5.06 -8.83
C ARG A 138 -4.95 6.10 -9.44
N LEU A 139 -5.63 5.76 -10.54
CA LEU A 139 -6.62 6.65 -11.14
C LEU A 139 -7.88 6.71 -10.26
N ILE A 140 -8.34 7.92 -9.97
CA ILE A 140 -9.52 8.18 -9.13
C ILE A 140 -10.44 9.22 -9.76
N ASN A 141 -11.72 9.23 -9.35
CA ASN A 141 -12.64 10.34 -9.62
C ASN A 141 -12.31 11.49 -8.65
N TYR A 142 -11.84 12.62 -9.21
CA TYR A 142 -11.38 13.76 -8.42
C TYR A 142 -12.52 14.55 -7.76
N GLU A 143 -13.74 14.47 -8.28
CA GLU A 143 -14.93 15.08 -7.68
C GLU A 143 -15.19 14.61 -6.24
N LYS A 144 -14.78 13.38 -5.91
CA LYS A 144 -14.90 12.82 -4.57
C LYS A 144 -13.87 13.36 -3.58
N VAL A 145 -12.86 14.04 -4.07
CA VAL A 145 -11.74 14.60 -3.28
C VAL A 145 -11.90 16.11 -3.15
N ASP A 146 -12.08 16.79 -4.27
CA ASP A 146 -12.20 18.24 -4.34
C ASP A 146 -13.21 18.62 -5.44
N LEU A 147 -14.48 18.73 -5.04
CA LEU A 147 -15.56 19.06 -5.95
C LEU A 147 -15.43 20.46 -6.57
N PRO A 148 -15.08 21.53 -5.83
CA PRO A 148 -14.84 22.85 -6.41
C PRO A 148 -13.77 22.87 -7.49
N ALA A 149 -12.60 22.29 -7.21
CA ALA A 149 -11.51 22.23 -8.19
C ALA A 149 -11.88 21.37 -9.41
N ALA A 150 -12.58 20.25 -9.19
CA ALA A 150 -13.07 19.42 -10.29
C ALA A 150 -14.06 20.19 -11.18
N HIS A 151 -14.95 20.99 -10.59
CA HIS A 151 -15.90 21.82 -11.33
C HIS A 151 -15.20 22.88 -12.18
N GLU A 152 -14.17 23.55 -11.68
CA GLU A 152 -13.37 24.49 -12.46
C GLU A 152 -12.69 23.82 -13.66
N ILE A 153 -12.11 22.65 -13.48
CA ILE A 153 -11.48 21.87 -14.56
C ILE A 153 -12.54 21.46 -15.59
N PHE A 154 -13.71 21.00 -15.15
CA PHE A 154 -14.81 20.68 -16.06
C PHE A 154 -15.24 21.89 -16.90
N LEU A 155 -15.47 23.06 -16.28
CA LEU A 155 -15.85 24.28 -17.00
C LEU A 155 -14.77 24.68 -18.02
N ARG A 156 -13.51 24.67 -17.62
CA ARG A 156 -12.39 25.05 -18.48
C ARG A 156 -12.18 24.07 -19.62
N ASP A 157 -12.12 22.77 -19.33
CA ASP A 157 -11.61 21.78 -20.29
C ASP A 157 -12.74 21.06 -21.06
N ALA A 158 -13.94 20.95 -20.50
CA ALA A 158 -15.08 20.31 -21.17
C ALA A 158 -15.94 21.31 -21.96
N LEU A 159 -16.28 22.47 -21.35
CA LEU A 159 -17.17 23.45 -21.97
C LEU A 159 -16.45 24.34 -22.97
N THR A 160 -15.28 24.91 -22.62
CA THR A 160 -14.60 25.88 -23.48
C THR A 160 -13.92 25.21 -24.68
N THR A 161 -13.52 23.95 -24.59
CA THR A 161 -12.90 23.22 -25.70
C THR A 161 -13.89 22.44 -26.57
N GLY A 162 -15.21 22.51 -26.28
CA GLY A 162 -16.25 21.83 -27.05
C GLY A 162 -16.20 20.29 -26.94
N HIS A 163 -15.54 19.76 -25.94
CA HIS A 163 -15.33 18.31 -25.76
C HIS A 163 -16.48 17.57 -25.07
N LEU A 164 -17.65 18.20 -24.93
CA LEU A 164 -18.81 17.53 -24.30
C LEU A 164 -19.40 16.38 -25.12
N GLY A 165 -19.16 16.34 -26.44
CA GLY A 165 -19.70 15.29 -27.32
C GLY A 165 -21.24 15.26 -27.37
N ILE A 166 -21.90 16.29 -26.86
CA ILE A 166 -23.37 16.43 -26.88
C ILE A 166 -23.70 17.22 -28.13
N SER A 167 -24.34 16.59 -29.11
CA SER A 167 -25.05 17.27 -30.17
C SER A 167 -26.46 17.57 -29.66
N PRO A 168 -26.79 18.84 -29.35
CA PRO A 168 -28.16 19.15 -28.96
C PRO A 168 -29.11 18.81 -30.11
N PRO A 169 -30.25 18.20 -29.83
CA PRO A 169 -31.29 17.98 -30.84
C PRO A 169 -31.95 19.32 -31.11
N PHE A 170 -31.66 19.95 -32.24
CA PHE A 170 -32.46 21.01 -32.80
C PHE A 170 -33.02 20.52 -34.13
#